data_cbd9a9c3f23268fcb2c0a391bd54f44b
#
_entry.id   cbd9a9c3f23268fcb2c0a391bd54f44b
#
_cell.length_a   1.000
_cell.length_b   1.000
_cell.length_c   1.000
_cell.angle_alpha   90.00
_cell.angle_beta   90.00
_cell.angle_gamma   90.00
#
_symmetry.space_group_name_H-M   'P 1'
#
loop_
_entity.id
_entity.type
_entity.pdbx_description
1 polymer ?
#
loop_
_entity_poly.entity_id
_entity_poly.type
_entity_poly.pdbx_seq_one_letter_code
_entity_poly.pdbx_strand_id
1 'polypeptide(L)'
;MQVAFSPGAEIKFEGANNFRELGGYRAADGRQVKYGLLYRGGNLDLLKSEADHARLASLGLREILDLRSAGESAAHPDPAVPGAHYQRVCGMRNVDGTEMDFSGQGIERLRQEKKAFERSVGRPVHDFEWFSALYREMPFRNPAYHALFALLEGRRVPVLFHCSCGKDRTGIGAM
;
A
#
# COMPACT_ATOMS: atom_id res chain seq x y z
N MET A 1 -10.56 23.50 18.47
CA MET A 1 -9.83 22.57 19.38
C MET A 1 -9.30 21.44 18.50
N GLN A 2 -8.01 21.47 18.18
CA GLN A 2 -7.41 20.39 17.41
C GLN A 2 -7.39 19.13 18.29
N VAL A 3 -8.08 18.09 17.86
CA VAL A 3 -7.95 16.77 18.48
C VAL A 3 -6.52 16.32 18.21
N ALA A 4 -5.71 16.22 19.24
CA ALA A 4 -4.35 15.72 19.12
C ALA A 4 -4.43 14.21 18.83
N PHE A 5 -4.35 13.86 17.55
CA PHE A 5 -4.23 12.46 17.15
C PHE A 5 -2.86 11.93 17.56
N SER A 6 -2.82 10.74 18.12
CA SER A 6 -1.56 10.02 18.30
C SER A 6 -0.96 9.71 16.92
N PRO A 7 0.37 9.75 16.75
CA PRO A 7 1.02 9.36 15.51
C PRO A 7 0.55 7.96 15.05
N GLY A 8 0.16 7.82 13.78
CA GLY A 8 -0.36 6.57 13.25
C GLY A 8 -1.77 6.21 13.74
N ALA A 9 -2.53 7.17 14.26
CA ALA A 9 -3.90 6.94 14.70
C ALA A 9 -4.75 6.31 13.60
N GLU A 10 -5.58 5.35 13.99
CA GLU A 10 -6.49 4.70 13.07
C GLU A 10 -7.63 5.64 12.67
N ILE A 11 -7.90 5.69 11.37
CA ILE A 11 -9.11 6.31 10.82
C ILE A 11 -10.13 5.19 10.64
N LYS A 12 -11.16 5.17 11.46
CA LYS A 12 -12.17 4.12 11.43
C LYS A 12 -13.11 4.31 10.25
N PHE A 13 -13.19 3.28 9.43
CA PHE A 13 -14.19 3.09 8.38
C PHE A 13 -15.05 1.87 8.74
N GLU A 14 -16.27 1.78 8.23
CA GLU A 14 -17.17 0.64 8.47
C GLU A 14 -16.72 -0.59 7.68
N GLY A 15 -16.31 -0.37 6.41
CA GLY A 15 -15.98 -1.44 5.48
C GLY A 15 -14.48 -1.71 5.32
N ALA A 16 -13.60 -0.75 5.58
CA ALA A 16 -12.18 -0.89 5.31
C ALA A 16 -11.34 -0.93 6.57
N ASN A 17 -10.23 -1.66 6.48
CA ASN A 17 -9.34 -1.89 7.60
C ASN A 17 -7.99 -1.17 7.42
N ASN A 18 -7.32 -0.96 8.55
CA ASN A 18 -5.92 -0.51 8.60
C ASN A 18 -5.68 0.88 7.99
N PHE A 19 -6.72 1.72 7.95
CA PHE A 19 -6.58 3.11 7.58
C PHE A 19 -5.91 3.91 8.69
N ARG A 20 -4.88 4.67 8.34
CA ARG A 20 -4.12 5.48 9.30
C ARG A 20 -3.65 6.76 8.67
N GLU A 21 -3.57 7.79 9.50
CA GLU A 21 -2.82 8.99 9.20
C GLU A 21 -1.38 8.85 9.70
N LEU A 22 -0.40 9.31 8.91
CA LEU A 22 1.01 9.24 9.27
C LEU A 22 1.55 10.57 9.82
N GLY A 23 0.70 11.53 10.14
CA GLY A 23 1.08 12.74 10.83
C GLY A 23 1.55 12.47 12.26
N GLY A 24 2.35 13.37 12.81
CA GLY A 24 2.78 13.35 14.20
C GLY A 24 4.07 12.57 14.49
N TYR A 25 4.54 11.71 13.61
CA TYR A 25 5.81 11.02 13.79
C TYR A 25 6.99 12.02 13.81
N ARG A 26 7.90 11.83 14.75
CA ARG A 26 9.09 12.66 14.89
C ARG A 26 10.27 12.04 14.13
N ALA A 27 10.97 12.87 13.37
CA ALA A 27 12.25 12.53 12.76
C ALA A 27 13.38 12.69 13.77
N ALA A 28 14.54 12.09 13.47
CA ALA A 28 15.72 12.14 14.35
C ALA A 28 16.24 13.57 14.60
N ASP A 29 15.99 14.48 13.68
CA ASP A 29 16.37 15.90 13.79
C ASP A 29 15.34 16.77 14.54
N GLY A 30 14.33 16.14 15.16
CA GLY A 30 13.27 16.81 15.92
C GLY A 30 12.12 17.35 15.09
N ARG A 31 12.18 17.33 13.76
CA ARG A 31 11.04 17.68 12.91
C ARG A 31 9.93 16.67 13.06
N GLN A 32 8.74 17.05 12.66
CA GLN A 32 7.55 16.21 12.77
C GLN A 32 6.81 16.15 11.44
N VAL A 33 6.31 14.97 11.07
CA VAL A 33 5.44 14.80 9.93
C VAL A 33 4.14 15.58 10.16
N LYS A 34 3.77 16.42 9.21
CA LYS A 34 2.54 17.23 9.30
C LYS A 34 1.32 16.33 9.18
N TYR A 35 0.30 16.67 9.97
CA TYR A 35 -1.01 16.03 9.86
C TYR A 35 -1.74 16.44 8.57
N GLY A 36 -2.65 15.57 8.12
CA GLY A 36 -3.51 15.85 6.98
C GLY A 36 -2.84 15.70 5.61
N LEU A 37 -1.66 15.09 5.53
CA LEU A 37 -0.91 15.01 4.27
C LEU A 37 -0.64 13.59 3.77
N LEU A 38 -0.53 12.62 4.68
CA LEU A 38 -0.07 11.29 4.33
C LEU A 38 -0.92 10.22 5.02
N TYR A 39 -1.62 9.45 4.19
CA TYR A 39 -2.54 8.41 4.63
C TYR A 39 -2.14 7.07 4.06
N ARG A 40 -2.41 6.02 4.80
CA ARG A 40 -2.24 4.63 4.35
C ARG A 40 -3.50 3.82 4.62
N GLY A 41 -3.73 2.76 3.84
CA GLY A 41 -4.90 1.91 4.03
C GLY A 41 -4.84 0.57 3.34
N GLY A 42 -5.91 -0.22 3.53
CA GLY A 42 -6.23 -1.40 2.75
C GLY A 42 -7.10 -1.07 1.53
N ASN A 43 -7.73 -2.08 0.94
CA ASN A 43 -8.61 -1.96 -0.22
C ASN A 43 -9.70 -0.90 -0.03
N LEU A 44 -9.86 -0.04 -1.03
CA LEU A 44 -10.93 0.97 -1.04
C LEU A 44 -12.27 0.41 -1.54
N ASP A 45 -12.27 -0.70 -2.28
CA ASP A 45 -13.49 -1.35 -2.77
C ASP A 45 -14.39 -1.88 -1.64
N LEU A 46 -13.86 -1.97 -0.43
CA LEU A 46 -14.62 -2.33 0.78
C LEU A 46 -15.43 -1.18 1.38
N LEU A 47 -15.17 0.06 0.95
CA LEU A 47 -15.90 1.25 1.37
C LEU A 47 -17.23 1.31 0.60
N LYS A 48 -18.32 0.79 1.20
CA LYS A 48 -19.63 0.67 0.54
C LYS A 48 -20.68 1.64 1.08
N SER A 49 -20.51 2.11 2.32
CA SER A 49 -21.50 2.97 2.94
C SER A 49 -21.32 4.45 2.54
N GLU A 50 -22.41 5.20 2.57
CA GLU A 50 -22.36 6.65 2.37
C GLU A 50 -21.47 7.33 3.41
N ALA A 51 -21.48 6.83 4.65
CA ALA A 51 -20.63 7.33 5.73
C ALA A 51 -19.15 7.16 5.41
N ASP A 52 -18.76 6.00 4.87
CA ASP A 52 -17.38 5.73 4.43
C ASP A 52 -16.98 6.64 3.26
N HIS A 53 -17.85 6.79 2.26
CA HIS A 53 -17.58 7.67 1.13
C HIS A 53 -17.45 9.14 1.56
N ALA A 54 -18.33 9.62 2.43
CA ALA A 54 -18.25 10.97 2.99
C ALA A 54 -16.97 11.17 3.79
N ARG A 55 -16.57 10.18 4.59
CA ARG A 55 -15.33 10.23 5.36
C ARG A 55 -14.11 10.24 4.45
N LEU A 56 -14.06 9.39 3.42
CA LEU A 56 -12.97 9.36 2.44
C LEU A 56 -12.85 10.71 1.72
N ALA A 57 -13.96 11.26 1.28
CA ALA A 57 -14.01 12.57 0.65
C ALA A 57 -13.51 13.70 1.58
N SER A 58 -13.82 13.62 2.90
CA SER A 58 -13.37 14.61 3.88
C SER A 58 -11.84 14.66 4.09
N LEU A 59 -11.10 13.63 3.66
CA LEU A 59 -9.64 13.64 3.70
C LEU A 59 -9.02 14.59 2.66
N GLY A 60 -9.80 15.07 1.69
CA GLY A 60 -9.36 16.03 0.68
C GLY A 60 -8.20 15.51 -0.18
N LEU A 61 -8.21 14.21 -0.48
CA LEU A 61 -7.12 13.54 -1.20
C LEU A 61 -6.89 14.19 -2.57
N ARG A 62 -5.63 14.40 -2.90
CA ARG A 62 -5.19 14.80 -4.26
C ARG A 62 -4.64 13.64 -5.05
N GLU A 63 -4.06 12.66 -4.38
CA GLU A 63 -3.44 11.49 -4.99
C GLU A 63 -3.85 10.21 -4.26
N ILE A 64 -4.13 9.17 -5.04
CA ILE A 64 -4.28 7.80 -4.57
C ILE A 64 -3.26 6.96 -5.30
N LEU A 65 -2.33 6.37 -4.55
CA LEU A 65 -1.31 5.45 -5.07
C LEU A 65 -1.67 4.02 -4.67
N ASP A 66 -2.12 3.25 -5.64
CA ASP A 66 -2.43 1.83 -5.47
C ASP A 66 -1.17 0.97 -5.72
N LEU A 67 -0.77 0.24 -4.68
CA LEU A 67 0.42 -0.62 -4.69
C LEU A 67 0.11 -2.07 -5.11
N ARG A 68 -1.10 -2.36 -5.52
CA ARG A 68 -1.54 -3.71 -5.95
C ARG A 68 -1.07 -4.04 -7.36
N SER A 69 -1.07 -5.34 -7.69
CA SER A 69 -0.90 -5.80 -9.07
C SER A 69 -2.09 -5.41 -9.96
N ALA A 70 -1.91 -5.53 -11.27
CA ALA A 70 -3.01 -5.32 -12.22
C ALA A 70 -4.17 -6.29 -11.97
N GLY A 71 -3.87 -7.56 -11.69
CA GLY A 71 -4.89 -8.56 -11.40
C GLY A 71 -5.67 -8.28 -10.12
N GLU A 72 -5.00 -7.90 -9.04
CA GLU A 72 -5.65 -7.53 -7.77
C GLU A 72 -6.56 -6.30 -7.96
N SER A 73 -6.06 -5.26 -8.62
CA SER A 73 -6.81 -4.02 -8.84
C SER A 73 -8.01 -4.24 -9.76
N ALA A 74 -7.89 -5.09 -10.77
CA ALA A 74 -9.00 -5.44 -11.65
C ALA A 74 -10.08 -6.28 -10.94
N ALA A 75 -9.68 -7.18 -10.03
CA ALA A 75 -10.62 -7.98 -9.23
C ALA A 75 -11.36 -7.15 -8.18
N HIS A 76 -10.72 -6.11 -7.66
CA HIS A 76 -11.21 -5.25 -6.58
C HIS A 76 -10.99 -3.76 -6.94
N PRO A 77 -11.71 -3.22 -7.94
CA PRO A 77 -11.50 -1.85 -8.38
C PRO A 77 -11.88 -0.85 -7.30
N ASP A 78 -11.01 0.14 -7.09
CA ASP A 78 -11.27 1.21 -6.15
C ASP A 78 -12.39 2.14 -6.66
N PRO A 79 -13.19 2.69 -5.75
CA PRO A 79 -14.18 3.70 -6.11
C PRO A 79 -13.49 4.98 -6.59
N ALA A 80 -14.14 5.71 -7.49
CA ALA A 80 -13.69 7.05 -7.86
C ALA A 80 -13.80 7.99 -6.66
N VAL A 81 -12.72 8.69 -6.33
CA VAL A 81 -12.70 9.70 -5.28
C VAL A 81 -12.65 11.08 -5.93
N PRO A 82 -13.71 11.90 -5.80
CA PRO A 82 -13.76 13.21 -6.42
C PRO A 82 -12.55 14.08 -6.05
N GLY A 83 -11.90 14.66 -7.05
CA GLY A 83 -10.74 15.54 -6.85
C GLY A 83 -9.41 14.82 -6.66
N ALA A 84 -9.39 13.51 -6.51
CA ALA A 84 -8.16 12.73 -6.40
C ALA A 84 -7.75 12.13 -7.76
N HIS A 85 -6.47 12.23 -8.07
CA HIS A 85 -5.86 11.51 -9.18
C HIS A 85 -5.44 10.12 -8.72
N TYR A 86 -5.88 9.10 -9.44
CA TYR A 86 -5.51 7.70 -9.17
C TYR A 86 -4.37 7.26 -10.07
N GLN A 87 -3.37 6.62 -9.48
CA GLN A 87 -2.34 5.90 -10.19
C GLN A 87 -2.04 4.56 -9.51
N ARG A 88 -1.77 3.55 -10.30
CA ARG A 88 -1.36 2.23 -9.82
C ARG A 88 0.10 1.97 -10.18
N VAL A 89 0.89 1.61 -9.18
CA VAL A 89 2.26 1.15 -9.37
C VAL A 89 2.49 -0.04 -8.44
N CYS A 90 2.64 -1.24 -8.99
CA CYS A 90 2.77 -2.45 -8.19
C CYS A 90 4.00 -2.40 -7.27
N GLY A 91 3.75 -2.55 -5.97
CA GLY A 91 4.77 -2.51 -4.91
C GLY A 91 5.45 -3.85 -4.64
N MET A 92 5.15 -4.91 -5.41
CA MET A 92 5.80 -6.21 -5.27
C MET A 92 6.10 -6.79 -6.64
N ARG A 93 7.37 -7.10 -6.88
CA ARG A 93 7.84 -7.55 -8.18
C ARG A 93 8.66 -8.83 -8.04
N ASN A 94 8.59 -9.64 -9.08
CA ASN A 94 9.48 -10.78 -9.28
C ASN A 94 10.89 -10.32 -9.64
N VAL A 95 11.85 -11.23 -9.57
CA VAL A 95 13.27 -10.97 -9.91
C VAL A 95 13.42 -10.47 -11.36
N ASP A 96 12.56 -10.93 -12.26
CA ASP A 96 12.52 -10.51 -13.67
C ASP A 96 11.88 -9.12 -13.89
N GLY A 97 11.43 -8.46 -12.81
CA GLY A 97 10.78 -7.16 -12.85
C GLY A 97 9.28 -7.20 -13.18
N THR A 98 8.69 -8.37 -13.43
CA THR A 98 7.24 -8.53 -13.61
C THR A 98 6.49 -8.29 -12.31
N GLU A 99 5.23 -7.89 -12.39
CA GLU A 99 4.39 -7.71 -11.20
C GLU A 99 4.10 -9.06 -10.53
N MET A 100 4.33 -9.13 -9.23
CA MET A 100 3.89 -10.27 -8.44
C MET A 100 2.41 -10.10 -8.13
N ASP A 101 1.61 -11.03 -8.60
CA ASP A 101 0.15 -10.97 -8.52
C ASP A 101 -0.40 -11.87 -7.41
N PHE A 102 -1.14 -11.29 -6.49
CA PHE A 102 -1.83 -12.00 -5.41
C PHE A 102 -3.34 -12.16 -5.68
N SER A 103 -3.81 -11.94 -6.89
CA SER A 103 -5.13 -12.38 -7.32
C SER A 103 -5.24 -13.91 -7.30
N GLY A 104 -6.46 -14.44 -7.39
CA GLY A 104 -6.66 -15.89 -7.41
C GLY A 104 -5.84 -16.62 -8.47
N GLN A 105 -5.67 -16.03 -9.66
CA GLN A 105 -4.84 -16.58 -10.74
C GLN A 105 -3.35 -16.43 -10.45
N GLY A 106 -2.95 -15.30 -9.89
CA GLY A 106 -1.56 -15.01 -9.54
C GLY A 106 -1.03 -15.93 -8.44
N ILE A 107 -1.86 -16.27 -7.44
CA ILE A 107 -1.48 -17.19 -6.36
C ILE A 107 -1.07 -18.56 -6.89
N GLU A 108 -1.77 -19.08 -7.89
CA GLU A 108 -1.40 -20.38 -8.47
C GLU A 108 -0.04 -20.30 -9.19
N ARG A 109 0.22 -19.22 -9.90
CA ARG A 109 1.53 -18.96 -10.51
C ARG A 109 2.64 -18.88 -9.45
N LEU A 110 2.42 -18.15 -8.35
CA LEU A 110 3.38 -18.06 -7.24
C LEU A 110 3.69 -19.43 -6.62
N ARG A 111 2.69 -20.29 -6.49
CA ARG A 111 2.89 -21.66 -6.02
C ARG A 111 3.78 -22.47 -6.96
N GLN A 112 3.61 -22.31 -8.28
CA GLN A 112 4.44 -22.98 -9.28
C GLN A 112 5.88 -22.44 -9.27
N GLU A 113 6.06 -21.14 -9.13
CA GLU A 113 7.38 -20.49 -9.01
C GLU A 113 8.11 -20.98 -7.74
N LYS A 114 7.43 -21.06 -6.60
CA LYS A 114 8.00 -21.62 -5.37
C LYS A 114 8.43 -23.05 -5.57
N LYS A 115 7.61 -23.91 -6.18
CA LYS A 115 7.98 -25.32 -6.49
C LYS A 115 9.17 -25.41 -7.43
N ALA A 116 9.30 -24.49 -8.39
CA ALA A 116 10.46 -24.43 -9.28
C ALA A 116 11.72 -24.05 -8.50
N PHE A 117 11.62 -23.09 -7.59
CA PHE A 117 12.72 -22.72 -6.70
C PHE A 117 13.13 -23.86 -5.77
N GLU A 118 12.18 -24.57 -5.14
CA GLU A 118 12.45 -25.76 -4.31
C GLU A 118 13.21 -26.84 -5.07
N ARG A 119 12.85 -27.07 -6.34
CA ARG A 119 13.59 -28.01 -7.20
C ARG A 119 15.02 -27.54 -7.46
N SER A 120 15.24 -26.25 -7.67
CA SER A 120 16.57 -25.71 -7.94
C SER A 120 17.51 -25.78 -6.75
N VAL A 121 16.98 -25.63 -5.52
CA VAL A 121 17.77 -25.72 -4.28
C VAL A 121 17.81 -27.13 -3.68
N GLY A 122 17.08 -28.09 -4.27
CA GLY A 122 17.07 -29.49 -3.87
C GLY A 122 16.42 -29.80 -2.52
N ARG A 123 15.61 -28.88 -2.00
CA ARG A 123 14.91 -29.04 -0.72
C ARG A 123 13.59 -28.25 -0.67
N PRO A 124 12.65 -28.63 0.20
CA PRO A 124 11.50 -27.79 0.53
C PRO A 124 11.95 -26.44 1.12
N VAL A 125 11.21 -25.38 0.78
CA VAL A 125 11.45 -24.02 1.29
C VAL A 125 10.22 -23.59 2.09
N HIS A 126 10.43 -23.19 3.34
CA HIS A 126 9.34 -22.70 4.18
C HIS A 126 8.81 -21.36 3.62
N ASP A 127 7.51 -21.13 3.69
CA ASP A 127 6.89 -19.90 3.20
C ASP A 127 7.54 -18.64 3.78
N PHE A 128 7.87 -18.67 5.06
CA PHE A 128 8.57 -17.57 5.72
C PHE A 128 9.94 -17.27 5.08
N GLU A 129 10.72 -18.29 4.72
CA GLU A 129 12.01 -18.12 4.04
C GLU A 129 11.82 -17.49 2.65
N TRP A 130 10.85 -18.01 1.89
CA TRP A 130 10.48 -17.51 0.57
C TRP A 130 10.07 -16.03 0.63
N PHE A 131 9.12 -15.68 1.48
CA PHE A 131 8.65 -14.32 1.62
C PHE A 131 9.67 -13.37 2.25
N SER A 132 10.50 -13.83 3.18
CA SER A 132 11.54 -12.99 3.79
C SER A 132 12.52 -12.43 2.77
N ALA A 133 12.89 -13.21 1.76
CA ALA A 133 13.75 -12.74 0.68
C ALA A 133 13.09 -11.60 -0.11
N LEU A 134 11.80 -11.75 -0.44
CA LEU A 134 11.02 -10.72 -1.15
C LEU A 134 10.91 -9.43 -0.34
N TYR A 135 10.65 -9.52 0.96
CA TYR A 135 10.53 -8.35 1.83
C TYR A 135 11.83 -7.57 1.98
N ARG A 136 12.99 -8.25 1.96
CA ARG A 136 14.31 -7.59 2.02
C ARG A 136 14.58 -6.73 0.80
N GLU A 137 14.13 -7.18 -0.37
CA GLU A 137 14.36 -6.49 -1.64
C GLU A 137 13.29 -5.43 -1.94
N MET A 138 12.11 -5.60 -1.36
CA MET A 138 10.93 -4.76 -1.66
C MET A 138 11.18 -3.24 -1.51
N PRO A 139 11.91 -2.73 -0.50
CA PRO A 139 12.16 -1.29 -0.35
C PRO A 139 13.08 -0.72 -1.41
N PHE A 140 13.93 -1.57 -2.03
CA PHE A 140 15.02 -1.12 -2.87
C PHE A 140 14.65 -1.18 -4.36
N ARG A 141 15.03 -0.13 -5.11
CA ARG A 141 14.82 -0.03 -6.57
C ARG A 141 13.38 -0.32 -7.00
N ASN A 142 12.41 0.00 -6.15
CA ASN A 142 11.02 -0.30 -6.38
C ASN A 142 10.27 0.93 -6.92
N PRO A 143 9.74 0.86 -8.16
CA PRO A 143 9.04 1.98 -8.80
C PRO A 143 7.88 2.54 -7.98
N ALA A 144 7.20 1.69 -7.19
CA ALA A 144 6.06 2.11 -6.36
C ALA A 144 6.48 3.10 -5.27
N TYR A 145 7.61 2.84 -4.60
CA TYR A 145 8.10 3.74 -3.56
C TYR A 145 8.79 4.97 -4.16
N HIS A 146 9.44 4.83 -5.33
CA HIS A 146 9.90 6.00 -6.08
C HIS A 146 8.73 6.92 -6.47
N ALA A 147 7.60 6.34 -6.91
CA ALA A 147 6.40 7.11 -7.20
C ALA A 147 5.85 7.80 -5.95
N LEU A 148 5.80 7.12 -4.79
CA LEU A 148 5.39 7.73 -3.53
C LEU A 148 6.27 8.92 -3.17
N PHE A 149 7.59 8.76 -3.21
CA PHE A 149 8.51 9.86 -2.91
C PHE A 149 8.39 11.01 -3.91
N ALA A 150 8.22 10.73 -5.20
CA ALA A 150 8.00 11.76 -6.21
C ALA A 150 6.73 12.59 -5.95
N LEU A 151 5.65 11.94 -5.46
CA LEU A 151 4.45 12.66 -5.04
C LEU A 151 4.73 13.60 -3.85
N LEU A 152 5.50 13.13 -2.86
CA LEU A 152 5.85 13.93 -1.68
C LEU A 152 6.77 15.09 -2.04
N GLU A 153 7.82 14.87 -2.82
CA GLU A 153 8.75 15.89 -3.30
C GLU A 153 8.05 16.93 -4.19
N GLY A 154 7.14 16.47 -5.06
CA GLY A 154 6.28 17.31 -5.89
C GLY A 154 5.18 18.03 -5.14
N ARG A 155 5.07 17.85 -3.81
CA ARG A 155 4.01 18.41 -2.97
C ARG A 155 2.59 18.07 -3.45
N ARG A 156 2.43 16.90 -4.04
CA ARG A 156 1.14 16.38 -4.49
C ARG A 156 0.42 15.68 -3.33
N VAL A 157 0.10 16.45 -2.32
CA VAL A 157 -0.52 16.00 -1.05
C VAL A 157 -1.85 16.71 -0.84
N PRO A 158 -2.81 16.15 -0.09
CA PRO A 158 -2.75 14.86 0.64
C PRO A 158 -2.69 13.64 -0.29
N VAL A 159 -1.90 12.64 0.08
CA VAL A 159 -1.78 11.35 -0.63
C VAL A 159 -2.24 10.19 0.24
N LEU A 160 -3.03 9.30 -0.33
CA LEU A 160 -3.33 7.98 0.23
C LEU A 160 -2.58 6.93 -0.59
N PHE A 161 -1.77 6.11 0.06
CA PHE A 161 -1.20 4.92 -0.58
C PHE A 161 -1.72 3.66 0.10
N HIS A 162 -2.04 2.65 -0.68
CA HIS A 162 -2.66 1.44 -0.17
C HIS A 162 -2.27 0.18 -0.94
N CYS A 163 -2.60 -0.96 -0.37
CA CYS A 163 -2.58 -2.26 -1.04
C CYS A 163 -3.84 -3.04 -0.62
N SER A 164 -3.86 -4.35 -0.76
CA SER A 164 -5.04 -5.15 -0.41
C SER A 164 -5.36 -5.10 1.09
N CYS A 165 -4.40 -5.39 1.97
CA CYS A 165 -4.59 -5.38 3.43
C CYS A 165 -4.04 -4.12 4.13
N GLY A 166 -3.38 -3.23 3.42
CA GLY A 166 -2.72 -2.07 4.02
C GLY A 166 -1.56 -2.43 4.95
N LYS A 167 -1.07 -3.68 4.91
CA LYS A 167 -0.09 -4.21 5.86
C LYS A 167 1.33 -4.25 5.28
N ASP A 168 1.54 -5.04 4.26
CA ASP A 168 2.87 -5.39 3.77
C ASP A 168 3.47 -4.31 2.84
N ARG A 169 3.05 -4.23 1.59
CA ARG A 169 3.49 -3.19 0.63
C ARG A 169 3.31 -1.78 1.19
N THR A 170 2.16 -1.54 1.78
CA THR A 170 1.83 -0.27 2.45
C THR A 170 2.66 -0.05 3.71
N GLY A 171 2.98 -1.11 4.45
CA GLY A 171 3.85 -1.04 5.63
C GLY A 171 5.26 -0.58 5.28
N ILE A 172 5.85 -1.17 4.24
CA ILE A 172 7.18 -0.76 3.73
C ILE A 172 7.17 0.71 3.29
N GLY A 173 6.13 1.15 2.56
CA GLY A 173 6.03 2.55 2.14
C GLY A 173 5.86 3.56 3.28
N ALA A 174 5.48 3.09 4.48
CA ALA A 174 5.30 3.91 5.68
C ALA A 174 6.53 3.94 6.61
N MET A 175 7.54 3.13 6.34
CA MET A 175 8.80 3.08 7.11
C MET A 175 9.80 4.14 6.66
#